data_7934488959049f37b700076d776fcd09
#
_entry.id   7934488959049f37b700076d776fcd09
#
_cell.length_a   1.000
_cell.length_b   1.000
_cell.length_c   1.000
_cell.angle_alpha   90.00
_cell.angle_beta   90.00
_cell.angle_gamma   90.00
#
_symmetry.space_group_name_H-M   'P 1'
#
loop_
_entity.id
_entity.type
_entity.pdbx_description
1 polymer ?
#
loop_
_entity_poly.entity_id
_entity_poly.type
_entity_poly.pdbx_seq_one_letter_code
_entity_poly.pdbx_strand_id
1 'polypeptide(L)'
;MDNKYTRKKAKQPEGAKYSRGKIPVDARAAGVAAFDAIWQDLKDIKGLENDCKVGKSLGYSGKSIIHPDHISVVHRLFHPNKSEILWAEKVCETYLNSTKKGKGATTVDGKMIDEVHFKQAKALLDLVNE
;
A
#
# COMPACT_ATOMS: atom_id res chain seq x y z
N MET A 1 14.41 -7.51 -27.22
CA MET A 1 14.73 -7.87 -25.84
C MET A 1 13.45 -8.28 -25.15
N ASP A 2 13.31 -9.54 -24.87
CA ASP A 2 12.12 -10.03 -24.18
C ASP A 2 12.13 -9.50 -22.74
N ASN A 3 11.36 -8.45 -22.51
CA ASN A 3 11.32 -7.81 -21.22
C ASN A 3 10.43 -8.65 -20.29
N LYS A 4 11.00 -9.74 -19.77
CA LYS A 4 10.35 -10.66 -18.82
C LYS A 4 9.85 -9.98 -17.54
N TYR A 5 10.24 -8.72 -17.32
CA TYR A 5 9.88 -7.93 -16.14
C TYR A 5 8.77 -6.93 -16.36
N THR A 6 8.32 -6.75 -17.60
CA THR A 6 7.22 -5.83 -17.91
C THR A 6 5.90 -6.59 -17.98
N ARG A 7 4.89 -6.04 -17.33
CA ARG A 7 3.56 -6.65 -17.27
C ARG A 7 2.75 -6.23 -18.49
N LYS A 8 2.63 -7.12 -19.45
CA LYS A 8 1.59 -7.02 -20.48
C LYS A 8 0.30 -7.64 -19.94
N LYS A 9 -0.84 -7.34 -20.60
CA LYS A 9 -2.18 -7.97 -20.39
C LYS A 9 -2.19 -9.48 -20.21
N ALA A 10 -1.11 -10.17 -20.55
CA ALA A 10 -0.99 -11.62 -20.49
C ALA A 10 -0.26 -12.06 -19.21
N LYS A 11 -0.73 -13.16 -18.68
CA LYS A 11 -0.23 -13.95 -17.55
C LYS A 11 1.21 -13.61 -17.16
N GLN A 12 1.39 -13.05 -15.96
CA GLN A 12 2.73 -12.92 -15.38
C GLN A 12 3.37 -14.30 -15.24
N PRO A 13 4.66 -14.46 -15.59
CA PRO A 13 5.42 -15.66 -15.27
C PRO A 13 5.33 -15.93 -13.76
N GLU A 14 5.21 -17.18 -13.37
CA GLU A 14 5.08 -17.56 -11.94
C GLU A 14 6.24 -17.02 -11.08
N GLY A 15 7.48 -17.00 -11.61
CA GLY A 15 8.63 -16.41 -10.92
C GLY A 15 8.48 -14.90 -10.66
N ALA A 16 7.85 -14.17 -11.57
CA ALA A 16 7.59 -12.74 -11.38
C ALA A 16 6.54 -12.47 -10.30
N LYS A 17 5.56 -13.37 -10.13
CA LYS A 17 4.57 -13.28 -9.04
C LYS A 17 5.23 -13.44 -7.67
N TYR A 18 6.11 -14.40 -7.53
CA TYR A 18 6.84 -14.63 -6.28
C TYR A 18 7.68 -13.41 -5.91
N SER A 19 8.52 -12.93 -6.81
CA SER A 19 9.37 -11.75 -6.58
C SER A 19 8.54 -10.52 -6.25
N ARG A 20 7.44 -10.29 -6.98
CA ARG A 20 6.54 -9.16 -6.73
C ARG A 20 5.91 -9.23 -5.33
N GLY A 21 5.55 -10.41 -4.85
CA GLY A 21 5.00 -10.58 -3.50
C GLY A 21 6.06 -10.47 -2.40
N LYS A 22 7.29 -10.92 -2.69
CA LYS A 22 8.38 -10.93 -1.71
C LYS A 22 9.01 -9.55 -1.46
N ILE A 23 9.17 -8.73 -2.50
CA ILE A 23 9.84 -7.42 -2.41
C ILE A 23 9.25 -6.51 -1.33
N PRO A 24 7.93 -6.30 -1.22
CA PRO A 24 7.38 -5.44 -0.18
C PRO A 24 7.62 -5.98 1.24
N VAL A 25 7.66 -7.29 1.41
CA VAL A 25 7.94 -7.93 2.70
C VAL A 25 9.39 -7.66 3.12
N ASP A 26 10.34 -7.88 2.20
CA ASP A 26 11.77 -7.64 2.46
C ASP A 26 12.06 -6.16 2.68
N ALA A 27 11.45 -5.27 1.89
CA ALA A 27 11.57 -3.82 2.03
C ALA A 27 11.08 -3.37 3.42
N ARG A 28 9.94 -3.89 3.87
CA ARG A 28 9.41 -3.60 5.20
C ARG A 28 10.35 -4.08 6.31
N ALA A 29 10.93 -5.27 6.18
CA ALA A 29 11.92 -5.79 7.13
C ALA A 29 13.18 -4.92 7.19
N ALA A 30 13.57 -4.35 6.05
CA ALA A 30 14.70 -3.43 5.93
C ALA A 30 14.35 -1.96 6.31
N GLY A 31 13.11 -1.64 6.60
CA GLY A 31 12.67 -0.28 6.94
C GLY A 31 12.67 0.70 5.77
N VAL A 32 12.54 0.21 4.52
CA VAL A 32 12.52 1.03 3.30
C VAL A 32 11.20 0.89 2.55
N ALA A 33 10.86 1.91 1.74
CA ALA A 33 9.69 1.86 0.88
C ALA A 33 9.95 0.99 -0.36
N ALA A 34 8.92 0.27 -0.82
CA ALA A 34 8.95 -0.45 -2.08
C ALA A 34 8.00 0.21 -3.09
N PHE A 35 8.48 0.40 -4.31
CA PHE A 35 7.68 0.89 -5.44
C PHE A 35 7.50 -0.21 -6.47
N ASP A 36 6.26 -0.39 -6.92
CA ASP A 36 5.92 -1.42 -7.90
C ASP A 36 6.44 -1.07 -9.31
N ALA A 37 6.57 -2.06 -10.18
CA ALA A 37 7.07 -1.89 -11.54
C ALA A 37 6.07 -1.14 -12.43
N ILE A 38 6.57 -0.58 -13.55
CA ILE A 38 5.80 0.15 -14.54
C ILE A 38 4.68 -0.68 -15.17
N TRP A 39 3.64 0.01 -15.67
CA TRP A 39 2.64 -0.53 -16.59
C TRP A 39 2.98 -0.07 -18.02
N GLN A 40 3.19 -1.01 -18.94
CA GLN A 40 3.71 -0.69 -20.29
C GLN A 40 2.63 -0.25 -21.28
N ASP A 41 1.41 -0.75 -21.17
CA ASP A 41 0.35 -0.40 -22.10
C ASP A 41 -0.23 0.97 -21.74
N LEU A 42 0.28 2.01 -22.39
CA LEU A 42 -0.08 3.40 -22.11
C LEU A 42 -1.57 3.71 -22.28
N LYS A 43 -2.25 2.95 -23.15
CA LYS A 43 -3.68 3.15 -23.45
C LYS A 43 -4.61 2.33 -22.57
N ASP A 44 -4.10 1.31 -21.89
CA ASP A 44 -4.89 0.43 -21.03
C ASP A 44 -4.97 0.96 -19.58
N ILE A 45 -5.69 2.05 -19.41
CA ILE A 45 -5.88 2.67 -18.09
C ILE A 45 -6.58 1.72 -17.11
N LYS A 46 -7.53 0.90 -17.58
CA LYS A 46 -8.21 -0.08 -16.74
C LYS A 46 -7.28 -1.19 -16.25
N GLY A 47 -6.36 -1.63 -17.09
CA GLY A 47 -5.29 -2.55 -16.69
C GLY A 47 -4.36 -1.94 -15.66
N LEU A 48 -3.95 -0.68 -15.85
CA LEU A 48 -3.17 0.08 -14.89
C LEU A 48 -3.87 0.17 -13.53
N GLU A 49 -5.17 0.51 -13.50
CA GLU A 49 -5.96 0.57 -12.25
C GLU A 49 -5.97 -0.76 -11.50
N ASN A 50 -6.19 -1.86 -12.22
CA ASN A 50 -6.19 -3.20 -11.61
C ASN A 50 -4.80 -3.58 -11.09
N ASP A 51 -3.75 -3.25 -11.85
CA ASP A 51 -2.37 -3.54 -11.43
C ASP A 51 -1.95 -2.71 -10.21
N CYS A 52 -2.38 -1.45 -10.09
CA CYS A 52 -2.19 -0.62 -8.91
C CYS A 52 -2.89 -1.20 -7.67
N LYS A 53 -4.14 -1.68 -7.82
CA LYS A 53 -4.87 -2.31 -6.70
C LYS A 53 -4.15 -3.56 -6.19
N VAL A 54 -3.63 -4.39 -7.09
CA VAL A 54 -2.81 -5.54 -6.72
C VAL A 54 -1.53 -5.09 -6.03
N GLY A 55 -0.80 -4.11 -6.57
CA GLY A 55 0.42 -3.57 -5.96
C GLY A 55 0.17 -3.04 -4.55
N LYS A 56 -0.88 -2.23 -4.35
CA LYS A 56 -1.28 -1.73 -3.03
C LYS A 56 -1.59 -2.87 -2.05
N SER A 57 -2.32 -3.90 -2.50
CA SER A 57 -2.67 -5.06 -1.67
C SER A 57 -1.45 -5.91 -1.26
N LEU A 58 -0.39 -5.91 -2.06
CA LEU A 58 0.88 -6.57 -1.75
C LEU A 58 1.76 -5.76 -0.78
N GLY A 59 1.45 -4.49 -0.54
CA GLY A 59 2.19 -3.64 0.39
C GLY A 59 3.18 -2.67 -0.27
N TYR A 60 3.08 -2.45 -1.58
CA TYR A 60 3.83 -1.38 -2.24
C TYR A 60 3.34 0.00 -1.81
N SER A 61 4.25 0.95 -1.65
CA SER A 61 3.97 2.34 -1.30
C SER A 61 3.58 3.20 -2.51
N GLY A 62 3.83 2.71 -3.71
CA GLY A 62 3.56 3.44 -4.95
C GLY A 62 3.92 2.59 -6.16
N LYS A 63 3.95 3.23 -7.33
CA LYS A 63 4.24 2.59 -8.60
C LYS A 63 5.09 3.49 -9.49
N SER A 64 6.14 2.93 -10.08
CA SER A 64 6.91 3.64 -11.12
C SER A 64 6.04 3.88 -12.35
N ILE A 65 6.15 5.04 -12.97
CA ILE A 65 5.39 5.44 -14.15
C ILE A 65 6.32 5.88 -15.27
N ILE A 66 5.87 5.75 -16.50
CA ILE A 66 6.60 6.14 -17.71
C ILE A 66 5.82 7.11 -18.59
N HIS A 67 4.61 7.50 -18.20
CA HIS A 67 3.77 8.42 -18.95
C HIS A 67 2.98 9.35 -18.02
N PRO A 68 2.85 10.66 -18.36
CA PRO A 68 2.12 11.61 -17.50
C PRO A 68 0.66 11.22 -17.24
N ASP A 69 -0.03 10.61 -18.19
CA ASP A 69 -1.44 10.19 -18.04
C ASP A 69 -1.64 9.16 -16.93
N HIS A 70 -0.57 8.46 -16.51
CA HIS A 70 -0.62 7.49 -15.42
C HIS A 70 -0.59 8.15 -14.02
N ILE A 71 -0.13 9.41 -13.91
CA ILE A 71 0.09 10.09 -12.61
C ILE A 71 -1.20 10.13 -11.79
N SER A 72 -2.28 10.64 -12.39
CA SER A 72 -3.56 10.81 -11.68
C SER A 72 -4.15 9.48 -11.20
N VAL A 73 -3.99 8.43 -12.00
CA VAL A 73 -4.47 7.08 -11.67
C VAL A 73 -3.69 6.50 -10.50
N VAL A 74 -2.36 6.57 -10.56
CA VAL A 74 -1.48 6.02 -9.51
C VAL A 74 -1.69 6.79 -8.21
N HIS A 75 -1.70 8.12 -8.23
CA HIS A 75 -1.97 8.94 -7.05
C HIS A 75 -3.30 8.57 -6.40
N ARG A 76 -4.39 8.55 -7.16
CA ARG A 76 -5.72 8.22 -6.64
C ARG A 76 -5.80 6.86 -5.97
N LEU A 77 -5.09 5.85 -6.50
CA LEU A 77 -5.17 4.47 -6.01
C LEU A 77 -4.23 4.17 -4.85
N PHE A 78 -3.05 4.80 -4.82
CA PHE A 78 -2.11 4.61 -3.72
C PHE A 78 -2.37 5.55 -2.54
N HIS A 79 -2.96 6.72 -2.78
CA HIS A 79 -3.35 7.61 -1.68
C HIS A 79 -4.38 6.93 -0.76
N PRO A 80 -4.29 7.10 0.56
CA PRO A 80 -5.29 6.60 1.49
C PRO A 80 -6.68 7.18 1.19
N ASN A 81 -7.70 6.34 1.20
CA ASN A 81 -9.08 6.80 1.04
C ASN A 81 -9.65 7.33 2.38
N LYS A 82 -10.77 8.03 2.31
CA LYS A 82 -11.41 8.64 3.49
C LYS A 82 -11.70 7.63 4.61
N SER A 83 -12.11 6.42 4.27
CA SER A 83 -12.41 5.38 5.27
C SER A 83 -11.15 4.85 5.94
N GLU A 84 -10.04 4.73 5.19
CA GLU A 84 -8.73 4.36 5.75
C GLU A 84 -8.22 5.44 6.70
N ILE A 85 -8.38 6.71 6.35
CA ILE A 85 -7.98 7.86 7.20
C ILE A 85 -8.79 7.87 8.49
N LEU A 86 -10.13 7.84 8.39
CA LEU A 86 -11.02 7.82 9.57
C LEU A 86 -10.74 6.64 10.50
N TRP A 87 -10.47 5.46 9.91
CA TRP A 87 -10.10 4.29 10.70
C TRP A 87 -8.76 4.49 11.42
N ALA A 88 -7.76 5.06 10.75
CA ALA A 88 -6.45 5.35 11.33
C ALA A 88 -6.54 6.36 12.47
N GLU A 89 -7.33 7.44 12.31
CA GLU A 89 -7.61 8.42 13.38
C GLU A 89 -8.23 7.73 14.60
N LYS A 90 -9.26 6.90 14.39
CA LYS A 90 -9.94 6.17 15.45
C LYS A 90 -9.02 5.18 16.18
N VAL A 91 -8.15 4.49 15.44
CA VAL A 91 -7.13 3.58 16.03
C VAL A 91 -6.16 4.37 16.89
N CYS A 92 -5.63 5.48 16.39
CA CYS A 92 -4.68 6.30 17.14
C CYS A 92 -5.29 6.86 18.43
N GLU A 93 -6.48 7.43 18.35
CA GLU A 93 -7.18 7.98 19.52
C GLU A 93 -7.48 6.91 20.56
N THR A 94 -8.07 5.79 20.14
CA THR A 94 -8.47 4.71 21.05
C THR A 94 -7.27 4.06 21.71
N TYR A 95 -6.18 3.83 20.95
CA TYR A 95 -4.96 3.25 21.49
C TYR A 95 -4.29 4.17 22.52
N LEU A 96 -4.15 5.47 22.23
CA LEU A 96 -3.58 6.45 23.16
C LEU A 96 -4.39 6.57 24.46
N ASN A 97 -5.71 6.51 24.35
CA ASN A 97 -6.58 6.51 25.55
C ASN A 97 -6.47 5.23 26.36
N SER A 98 -6.23 4.09 25.72
CA SER A 98 -6.03 2.80 26.36
C SER A 98 -4.68 2.73 27.09
N THR A 99 -3.61 3.20 26.47
CA THR A 99 -2.27 3.25 27.08
C THR A 99 -2.19 4.15 28.29
N LYS A 100 -2.91 5.30 28.30
CA LYS A 100 -3.04 6.16 29.48
C LYS A 100 -3.69 5.42 30.67
N LYS A 101 -4.48 4.38 30.41
CA LYS A 101 -5.11 3.51 31.41
C LYS A 101 -4.30 2.25 31.72
N GLY A 102 -3.02 2.18 31.27
CA GLY A 102 -2.12 1.05 31.51
C GLY A 102 -2.43 -0.20 30.69
N LYS A 103 -3.22 -0.11 29.62
CA LYS A 103 -3.57 -1.24 28.74
C LYS A 103 -2.79 -1.15 27.43
N GLY A 104 -2.03 -2.20 27.11
CA GLY A 104 -1.24 -2.30 25.86
C GLY A 104 -2.05 -2.74 24.62
N ALA A 105 -3.30 -3.14 24.80
CA ALA A 105 -4.20 -3.52 23.71
C ALA A 105 -5.63 -3.04 24.03
N THR A 106 -6.41 -2.84 22.98
CA THR A 106 -7.81 -2.38 23.05
C THR A 106 -8.60 -2.93 21.87
N THR A 107 -9.85 -2.51 21.71
CA THR A 107 -10.69 -2.88 20.56
C THR A 107 -11.24 -1.65 19.85
N VAL A 108 -11.22 -1.68 18.52
CA VAL A 108 -11.88 -0.69 17.66
C VAL A 108 -12.77 -1.45 16.68
N ASP A 109 -14.05 -1.12 16.65
CA ASP A 109 -15.07 -1.78 15.81
C ASP A 109 -15.04 -3.33 15.92
N GLY A 110 -14.86 -3.85 17.14
CA GLY A 110 -14.80 -5.28 17.40
C GLY A 110 -13.47 -5.95 17.01
N LYS A 111 -12.47 -5.21 16.52
CA LYS A 111 -11.15 -5.73 16.18
C LYS A 111 -10.14 -5.36 17.25
N MET A 112 -9.29 -6.32 17.63
CA MET A 112 -8.19 -6.07 18.55
C MET A 112 -7.17 -5.12 17.91
N ILE A 113 -6.75 -4.12 18.68
CA ILE A 113 -5.77 -3.11 18.31
C ILE A 113 -4.64 -3.12 19.35
N ASP A 114 -3.41 -3.12 18.88
CA ASP A 114 -2.18 -3.07 19.66
C ASP A 114 -1.22 -1.99 19.13
N GLU A 115 0.00 -1.99 19.65
CA GLU A 115 1.05 -1.05 19.25
C GLU A 115 1.39 -1.11 17.75
N VAL A 116 1.31 -2.29 17.12
CA VAL A 116 1.61 -2.47 15.68
C VAL A 116 0.57 -1.73 14.84
N HIS A 117 -0.71 -1.90 15.18
CA HIS A 117 -1.82 -1.19 14.52
C HIS A 117 -1.72 0.32 14.71
N PHE A 118 -1.33 0.78 15.90
CA PHE A 118 -1.11 2.20 16.18
C PHE A 118 0.02 2.78 15.31
N LYS A 119 1.16 2.10 15.21
CA LYS A 119 2.28 2.54 14.37
C LYS A 119 1.90 2.61 12.90
N GLN A 120 1.13 1.64 12.41
CA GLN A 120 0.63 1.64 11.03
C GLN A 120 -0.35 2.78 10.77
N ALA A 121 -1.30 3.00 11.68
CA ALA A 121 -2.27 4.09 11.58
C ALA A 121 -1.58 5.46 11.60
N LYS A 122 -0.60 5.65 12.49
CA LYS A 122 0.18 6.88 12.56
C LYS A 122 0.96 7.14 11.27
N ALA A 123 1.67 6.14 10.74
CA ALA A 123 2.40 6.28 9.48
C ALA A 123 1.47 6.64 8.30
N LEU A 124 0.25 6.10 8.27
CA LEU A 124 -0.75 6.46 7.27
C LEU A 124 -1.19 7.92 7.40
N LEU A 125 -1.43 8.40 8.62
CA LEU A 125 -1.83 9.80 8.87
C LEU A 125 -0.69 10.78 8.56
N ASP A 126 0.54 10.41 8.84
CA ASP A 126 1.72 11.23 8.52
C ASP A 126 1.83 11.45 6.99
N LEU A 127 1.57 10.40 6.18
CA LEU A 127 1.52 10.51 4.70
C LEU A 127 0.42 11.44 4.16
N VAL A 128 -0.67 11.62 4.89
CA VAL A 128 -1.79 12.48 4.46
C VAL A 128 -1.53 13.94 4.80
N ASN A 129 -0.69 14.21 5.80
CA ASN A 129 -0.39 15.54 6.30
C ASN A 129 0.87 16.18 5.66
N GLU A 130 1.59 15.43 4.80
CA GLU A 130 2.69 15.97 3.97
C GLU A 130 2.15 16.63 2.69
#